data_d749708b909263eff258e26d6694a50d
#
_entry.id   d749708b909263eff258e26d6694a50d
#
_cell.length_a   1.000
_cell.length_b   1.000
_cell.length_c   1.000
_cell.angle_alpha   90.00
_cell.angle_beta   90.00
_cell.angle_gamma   90.00
#
_symmetry.space_group_name_H-M   'P 1'
#
loop_
_entity.id
_entity.type
_entity.pdbx_description
1 polymer ?
#
loop_
_entity_poly.entity_id
_entity_poly.type
_entity_poly.pdbx_seq_one_letter_code
_entity_poly.pdbx_strand_id
1 'polypeptide(L)'
;AEVVVMSRNSTETSLRIFNSIRHYGLDISRAALSGGAPLAPYLRAFKVDLFLSGYEDDVRRALDAGVAAALLYDRPDDPLEAAGEIRIAFDGDAILFSDESERIFQAHGLEAFARHEAERAREPLAAGPFARLLQKLSTLQQAAARDGITPIRTALVTARGGPAHERVIRTLLAWGVVIDEAFFLGGVPKTEILEAFRPHIFFDDQATHCERAAPRVPTGRVPVNAGES
;
A
#
# COMPACT_ATOMS: atom_id res chain seq x y z
N ALA A 1 8.65 10.40 -9.55
CA ALA A 1 8.98 9.02 -9.11
C ALA A 1 9.77 8.34 -10.23
N GLU A 2 10.67 7.45 -9.88
CA GLU A 2 11.40 6.63 -10.85
C GLU A 2 10.89 5.18 -10.76
N VAL A 3 10.75 4.51 -11.90
CA VAL A 3 10.38 3.10 -11.97
C VAL A 3 11.62 2.29 -12.36
N VAL A 4 11.91 1.22 -11.62
CA VAL A 4 12.98 0.28 -11.88
C VAL A 4 12.39 -1.10 -12.08
N VAL A 5 12.71 -1.75 -13.20
CA VAL A 5 12.34 -3.16 -13.40
C VAL A 5 13.29 -4.06 -12.63
N MET A 6 12.73 -4.92 -11.78
CA MET A 6 13.49 -5.92 -11.05
C MET A 6 12.95 -7.31 -11.38
N SER A 7 13.82 -8.19 -11.88
CA SER A 7 13.40 -9.52 -12.34
C SER A 7 14.43 -10.59 -12.00
N ARG A 8 13.93 -11.78 -11.64
CA ARG A 8 14.76 -12.98 -11.49
C ARG A 8 15.13 -13.64 -12.82
N ASN A 9 14.64 -13.13 -13.93
CA ASN A 9 15.00 -13.63 -15.24
C ASN A 9 16.52 -13.53 -15.50
N SER A 10 17.02 -14.43 -16.35
CA SER A 10 18.38 -14.32 -16.87
C SER A 10 18.50 -13.14 -17.85
N THR A 11 19.72 -12.67 -18.07
CA THR A 11 20.00 -11.62 -19.07
C THR A 11 19.51 -12.01 -20.46
N GLU A 12 19.61 -13.27 -20.83
CA GLU A 12 19.20 -13.79 -22.14
C GLU A 12 17.71 -13.67 -22.41
N THR A 13 16.89 -13.94 -21.38
CA THR A 13 15.41 -13.85 -21.49
C THR A 13 14.89 -12.43 -21.33
N SER A 14 15.71 -11.50 -20.93
CA SER A 14 15.30 -10.15 -20.54
C SER A 14 15.10 -9.19 -21.71
N LEU A 15 15.52 -9.56 -22.93
CA LEU A 15 15.25 -8.76 -24.14
C LEU A 15 13.73 -8.50 -24.33
N ARG A 16 12.87 -9.43 -23.91
CA ARG A 16 11.41 -9.23 -23.96
C ARG A 16 10.97 -8.07 -23.09
N ILE A 17 11.56 -7.91 -21.91
CA ILE A 17 11.26 -6.80 -20.97
C ILE A 17 11.61 -5.46 -21.63
N PHE A 18 12.83 -5.33 -22.16
CA PHE A 18 13.26 -4.09 -22.82
C PHE A 18 12.47 -3.79 -24.11
N ASN A 19 12.09 -4.83 -24.86
CA ASN A 19 11.23 -4.66 -26.01
C ASN A 19 9.81 -4.19 -25.60
N SER A 20 9.25 -4.70 -24.49
CA SER A 20 7.97 -4.24 -23.97
C SER A 20 8.04 -2.79 -23.46
N ILE A 21 9.11 -2.41 -22.74
CA ILE A 21 9.35 -1.03 -22.31
C ILE A 21 9.32 -0.09 -23.51
N ARG A 22 10.03 -0.46 -24.59
CA ARG A 22 10.07 0.33 -25.82
C ARG A 22 8.72 0.35 -26.55
N HIS A 23 8.06 -0.79 -26.66
CA HIS A 23 6.78 -0.93 -27.35
C HIS A 23 5.68 -0.07 -26.72
N TYR A 24 5.65 -0.04 -25.38
CA TYR A 24 4.65 0.75 -24.63
C TYR A 24 5.12 2.19 -24.33
N GLY A 25 6.29 2.60 -24.81
CA GLY A 25 6.81 3.95 -24.59
C GLY A 25 7.02 4.29 -23.11
N LEU A 26 7.40 3.29 -22.28
CA LEU A 26 7.57 3.49 -20.84
C LEU A 26 8.89 4.20 -20.53
N ASP A 27 8.84 5.21 -19.66
CA ASP A 27 10.05 5.89 -19.16
C ASP A 27 10.72 5.07 -18.05
N ILE A 28 11.31 3.93 -18.43
CA ILE A 28 12.03 3.02 -17.54
C ILE A 28 13.45 2.83 -18.07
N SER A 29 14.42 3.44 -17.40
CA SER A 29 15.81 3.42 -17.82
C SER A 29 16.70 2.48 -17.03
N ARG A 30 16.24 1.99 -15.87
CA ARG A 30 17.01 1.11 -14.98
C ARG A 30 16.35 -0.25 -14.79
N ALA A 31 17.16 -1.29 -14.77
CA ALA A 31 16.73 -2.64 -14.51
C ALA A 31 17.76 -3.41 -13.68
N ALA A 32 17.30 -4.36 -12.86
CA ALA A 32 18.09 -5.35 -12.16
C ALA A 32 17.62 -6.74 -12.57
N LEU A 33 18.50 -7.52 -13.19
CA LEU A 33 18.25 -8.88 -13.66
C LEU A 33 19.14 -9.83 -12.87
N SER A 34 18.55 -10.65 -12.01
CA SER A 34 19.32 -11.40 -11.01
C SER A 34 19.61 -12.85 -11.37
N GLY A 35 19.13 -13.35 -12.54
CA GLY A 35 19.43 -14.71 -12.99
C GLY A 35 18.98 -15.81 -12.00
N GLY A 36 17.82 -15.62 -11.36
CA GLY A 36 17.29 -16.54 -10.36
C GLY A 36 17.60 -16.18 -8.91
N ALA A 37 18.57 -15.29 -8.65
CA ALA A 37 18.89 -14.86 -7.29
C ALA A 37 17.76 -14.01 -6.67
N PRO A 38 17.61 -14.00 -5.31
CA PRO A 38 16.64 -13.17 -4.63
C PRO A 38 16.86 -11.67 -4.91
N LEU A 39 15.77 -10.91 -5.05
CA LEU A 39 15.81 -9.47 -5.34
C LEU A 39 16.02 -8.60 -4.10
N ALA A 40 15.65 -9.08 -2.91
CA ALA A 40 15.68 -8.32 -1.67
C ALA A 40 17.00 -7.58 -1.37
N PRO A 41 18.22 -8.15 -1.60
CA PRO A 41 19.45 -7.43 -1.39
C PRO A 41 19.62 -6.17 -2.25
N TYR A 42 19.02 -6.18 -3.44
CA TYR A 42 19.12 -5.07 -4.41
C TYR A 42 18.12 -3.94 -4.12
N LEU A 43 17.02 -4.22 -3.40
CA LEU A 43 16.01 -3.21 -3.07
C LEU A 43 16.62 -2.01 -2.32
N ARG A 44 17.51 -2.28 -1.36
CA ARG A 44 18.23 -1.23 -0.62
C ARG A 44 19.21 -0.46 -1.50
N ALA A 45 19.95 -1.14 -2.36
CA ALA A 45 20.93 -0.52 -3.26
C ALA A 45 20.24 0.43 -4.26
N PHE A 46 19.07 0.06 -4.74
CA PHE A 46 18.24 0.90 -5.63
C PHE A 46 17.38 1.91 -4.87
N LYS A 47 17.42 1.93 -3.53
CA LYS A 47 16.59 2.81 -2.67
C LYS A 47 15.10 2.69 -2.97
N VAL A 48 14.63 1.45 -3.15
CA VAL A 48 13.24 1.17 -3.47
C VAL A 48 12.34 1.55 -2.29
N ASP A 49 11.31 2.35 -2.57
CA ASP A 49 10.31 2.76 -1.58
C ASP A 49 9.06 1.88 -1.63
N LEU A 50 8.74 1.34 -2.80
CA LEU A 50 7.62 0.43 -3.04
C LEU A 50 8.05 -0.66 -4.01
N PHE A 51 7.85 -1.92 -3.63
CA PHE A 51 8.10 -3.08 -4.48
C PHE A 51 6.78 -3.78 -4.82
N LEU A 52 6.51 -3.97 -6.10
CA LEU A 52 5.30 -4.62 -6.60
C LEU A 52 5.69 -5.86 -7.39
N SER A 53 5.09 -7.01 -7.09
CA SER A 53 5.41 -8.27 -7.75
C SER A 53 4.17 -9.18 -7.86
N GLY A 54 4.17 -10.06 -8.86
CA GLY A 54 3.22 -11.18 -8.96
C GLY A 54 3.68 -12.43 -8.17
N TYR A 55 4.79 -12.36 -7.44
CA TYR A 55 5.35 -13.49 -6.68
C TYR A 55 5.37 -13.17 -5.19
N GLU A 56 4.56 -13.92 -4.43
CA GLU A 56 4.38 -13.68 -2.99
C GLU A 56 5.69 -13.81 -2.20
N ASP A 57 6.54 -14.80 -2.52
CA ASP A 57 7.83 -14.98 -1.86
C ASP A 57 8.76 -13.75 -1.98
N ASP A 58 8.76 -13.08 -3.14
CA ASP A 58 9.55 -11.88 -3.34
C ASP A 58 8.98 -10.70 -2.55
N VAL A 59 7.65 -10.62 -2.46
CA VAL A 59 6.95 -9.60 -1.66
C VAL A 59 7.25 -9.78 -0.17
N ARG A 60 7.14 -11.00 0.36
CA ARG A 60 7.47 -11.29 1.77
C ARG A 60 8.91 -10.92 2.10
N ARG A 61 9.86 -11.32 1.26
CA ARG A 61 11.29 -10.95 1.45
C ARG A 61 11.53 -9.45 1.38
N ALA A 62 10.77 -8.71 0.58
CA ALA A 62 10.86 -7.26 0.53
C ALA A 62 10.32 -6.61 1.80
N LEU A 63 9.19 -7.10 2.33
CA LEU A 63 8.63 -6.67 3.62
C LEU A 63 9.60 -6.95 4.77
N ASP A 64 10.20 -8.14 4.83
CA ASP A 64 11.21 -8.52 5.83
C ASP A 64 12.47 -7.62 5.75
N ALA A 65 12.80 -7.14 4.54
CA ALA A 65 13.87 -6.17 4.33
C ALA A 65 13.47 -4.72 4.70
N GLY A 66 12.24 -4.48 5.16
CA GLY A 66 11.71 -3.18 5.55
C GLY A 66 11.34 -2.28 4.38
N VAL A 67 11.03 -2.85 3.22
CA VAL A 67 10.52 -2.15 2.04
C VAL A 67 9.02 -2.40 1.93
N ALA A 68 8.21 -1.35 1.75
CA ALA A 68 6.79 -1.52 1.45
C ALA A 68 6.64 -2.37 0.18
N ALA A 69 5.86 -3.44 0.25
CA ALA A 69 5.72 -4.37 -0.87
C ALA A 69 4.33 -4.98 -0.94
N ALA A 70 3.85 -5.25 -2.16
CA ALA A 70 2.55 -5.86 -2.38
C ALA A 70 2.55 -6.85 -3.54
N LEU A 71 1.75 -7.91 -3.37
CA LEU A 71 1.42 -8.89 -4.38
C LEU A 71 0.31 -8.32 -5.26
N LEU A 72 0.61 -8.14 -6.54
CA LEU A 72 -0.36 -7.61 -7.50
C LEU A 72 -1.39 -8.66 -7.89
N TYR A 73 -2.65 -8.26 -7.87
CA TYR A 73 -3.75 -8.97 -8.53
C TYR A 73 -3.79 -8.64 -10.02
N ASP A 74 -4.52 -9.46 -10.79
CA ASP A 74 -4.76 -9.19 -12.18
C ASP A 74 -5.45 -7.82 -12.34
N ARG A 75 -5.07 -7.14 -13.41
CA ARG A 75 -5.59 -5.80 -13.69
C ARG A 75 -7.08 -5.89 -14.06
N PRO A 76 -7.94 -4.98 -13.55
CA PRO A 76 -9.32 -4.86 -14.04
C PRO A 76 -9.37 -4.53 -15.53
N ASP A 77 -10.43 -5.00 -16.21
CA ASP A 77 -10.61 -4.84 -17.68
C ASP A 77 -10.75 -3.38 -18.11
N ASP A 78 -11.32 -2.53 -17.25
CA ASP A 78 -11.49 -1.09 -17.52
C ASP A 78 -10.42 -0.27 -16.81
N PRO A 79 -9.31 0.06 -17.50
CA PRO A 79 -8.24 0.84 -16.88
C PRO A 79 -8.69 2.28 -16.65
N LEU A 80 -8.35 2.77 -15.46
CA LEU A 80 -8.52 4.18 -15.15
C LEU A 80 -7.72 5.04 -16.13
N GLU A 81 -8.39 6.00 -16.78
CA GLU A 81 -7.70 7.04 -17.51
C GLU A 81 -6.89 7.90 -16.54
N ALA A 82 -5.66 8.20 -16.91
CA ALA A 82 -4.77 9.06 -16.13
C ALA A 82 -5.37 10.48 -16.05
N ALA A 83 -5.97 10.80 -14.93
CA ALA A 83 -6.62 12.10 -14.69
C ALA A 83 -5.65 13.22 -14.26
N GLY A 84 -4.36 13.11 -14.56
CA GLY A 84 -3.35 14.11 -14.18
C GLY A 84 -2.89 14.02 -12.72
N GLU A 85 -3.54 13.22 -11.88
CA GLU A 85 -3.14 12.93 -10.49
C GLU A 85 -3.05 11.42 -10.27
N ILE A 86 -2.13 10.99 -9.40
CA ILE A 86 -2.03 9.59 -8.96
C ILE A 86 -2.85 9.42 -7.69
N ARG A 87 -3.82 8.53 -7.70
CA ARG A 87 -4.66 8.19 -6.53
C ARG A 87 -4.21 6.88 -5.92
N ILE A 88 -3.95 6.87 -4.63
CA ILE A 88 -3.51 5.69 -3.89
C ILE A 88 -4.40 5.52 -2.67
N ALA A 89 -5.00 4.33 -2.52
CA ALA A 89 -5.80 3.99 -1.37
C ALA A 89 -5.08 2.94 -0.50
N PHE A 90 -5.22 3.08 0.81
CA PHE A 90 -4.61 2.19 1.78
C PHE A 90 -5.65 1.71 2.79
N ASP A 91 -5.58 0.45 3.18
CA ASP A 91 -6.16 0.04 4.44
C ASP A 91 -5.38 0.60 5.64
N GLY A 92 -5.99 0.58 6.82
CA GLY A 92 -5.38 1.07 8.05
C GLY A 92 -4.52 0.03 8.73
N ASP A 93 -5.18 -0.99 9.30
CA ASP A 93 -4.54 -2.02 10.10
C ASP A 93 -3.65 -2.92 9.26
N ALA A 94 -2.52 -3.34 9.84
CA ALA A 94 -1.51 -4.16 9.17
C ALA A 94 -0.87 -3.54 7.91
N ILE A 95 -1.35 -2.40 7.41
CA ILE A 95 -0.80 -1.66 6.26
C ILE A 95 -0.10 -0.38 6.72
N LEU A 96 -0.87 0.65 7.10
CA LEU A 96 -0.33 1.91 7.61
C LEU A 96 0.08 1.81 9.06
N PHE A 97 -0.73 1.12 9.85
CA PHE A 97 -0.51 0.84 11.27
C PHE A 97 -0.13 -0.62 11.47
N SER A 98 0.38 -0.96 12.66
CA SER A 98 0.60 -2.35 13.04
C SER A 98 -0.73 -3.12 13.14
N ASP A 99 -0.64 -4.42 13.19
CA ASP A 99 -1.76 -5.35 13.36
C ASP A 99 -2.24 -5.50 14.82
N GLU A 100 -1.71 -4.70 15.76
CA GLU A 100 -2.02 -4.79 17.19
C GLU A 100 -3.54 -4.79 17.46
N SER A 101 -4.23 -3.84 16.87
CA SER A 101 -5.67 -3.66 17.08
C SER A 101 -6.49 -4.80 16.44
N GLU A 102 -6.07 -5.26 15.28
CA GLU A 102 -6.70 -6.41 14.59
C GLU A 102 -6.54 -7.69 15.42
N ARG A 103 -5.36 -7.93 15.98
CA ARG A 103 -5.14 -9.07 16.89
C ARG A 103 -6.03 -9.02 18.13
N ILE A 104 -6.25 -7.84 18.71
CA ILE A 104 -7.17 -7.67 19.84
C ILE A 104 -8.62 -7.97 19.42
N PHE A 105 -9.03 -7.47 18.26
CA PHE A 105 -10.34 -7.76 17.72
C PHE A 105 -10.57 -9.27 17.50
N GLN A 106 -9.62 -9.94 16.89
CA GLN A 106 -9.69 -11.39 16.62
C GLN A 106 -9.70 -12.22 17.90
N ALA A 107 -8.89 -11.84 18.90
CA ALA A 107 -8.78 -12.59 20.15
C ALA A 107 -9.93 -12.34 21.13
N HIS A 108 -10.47 -11.12 21.17
CA HIS A 108 -11.36 -10.68 22.24
C HIS A 108 -12.65 -10.00 21.76
N GLY A 109 -12.84 -9.87 20.43
CA GLY A 109 -14.04 -9.32 19.80
C GLY A 109 -14.16 -7.78 19.85
N LEU A 110 -15.27 -7.30 19.32
CA LEU A 110 -15.50 -5.87 19.04
C LEU A 110 -15.50 -5.01 20.32
N GLU A 111 -16.07 -5.49 21.42
CA GLU A 111 -16.15 -4.71 22.65
C GLU A 111 -14.76 -4.47 23.27
N ALA A 112 -13.92 -5.49 23.31
CA ALA A 112 -12.55 -5.37 23.80
C ALA A 112 -11.70 -4.45 22.90
N PHE A 113 -11.85 -4.56 21.58
CA PHE A 113 -11.25 -3.65 20.61
C PHE A 113 -11.71 -2.19 20.85
N ALA A 114 -13.00 -1.93 20.95
CA ALA A 114 -13.54 -0.58 21.16
C ALA A 114 -13.02 0.05 22.47
N ARG A 115 -12.98 -0.73 23.56
CA ARG A 115 -12.41 -0.29 24.85
C ARG A 115 -10.92 0.01 24.74
N HIS A 116 -10.14 -0.89 24.14
CA HIS A 116 -8.71 -0.70 23.92
C HIS A 116 -8.40 0.59 23.14
N GLU A 117 -9.13 0.81 22.04
CA GLU A 117 -8.94 2.00 21.20
C GLU A 117 -9.37 3.30 21.93
N ALA A 118 -10.43 3.26 22.75
CA ALA A 118 -10.86 4.39 23.55
C ALA A 118 -9.87 4.74 24.67
N GLU A 119 -9.36 3.75 25.39
CA GLU A 119 -8.37 3.93 26.47
C GLU A 119 -7.06 4.50 25.93
N ARG A 120 -6.65 4.07 24.74
CA ARG A 120 -5.40 4.47 24.06
C ARG A 120 -5.58 5.55 22.99
N ALA A 121 -6.70 6.24 22.94
CA ALA A 121 -7.00 7.21 21.91
C ALA A 121 -5.91 8.30 21.72
N ARG A 122 -5.13 8.59 22.78
CA ARG A 122 -4.05 9.59 22.76
C ARG A 122 -2.66 9.00 22.50
N GLU A 123 -2.55 7.67 22.47
CA GLU A 123 -1.30 6.98 22.16
C GLU A 123 -1.26 6.68 20.65
N PRO A 124 -0.26 7.18 19.90
CA PRO A 124 -0.14 6.85 18.48
C PRO A 124 -0.06 5.34 18.25
N LEU A 125 -0.70 4.87 17.19
CA LEU A 125 -0.55 3.50 16.70
C LEU A 125 0.91 3.27 16.27
N ALA A 126 1.39 2.05 16.45
CA ALA A 126 2.68 1.66 15.92
C ALA A 126 2.64 1.62 14.39
N ALA A 127 3.79 1.90 13.76
CA ALA A 127 3.89 1.96 12.30
C ALA A 127 3.76 0.56 11.66
N GLY A 128 2.96 0.48 10.61
CA GLY A 128 2.87 -0.67 9.72
C GLY A 128 3.90 -0.60 8.58
N PRO A 129 3.93 -1.60 7.71
CA PRO A 129 4.92 -1.71 6.64
C PRO A 129 4.89 -0.56 5.61
N PHE A 130 3.74 0.09 5.43
CA PHE A 130 3.56 1.19 4.48
C PHE A 130 3.63 2.59 5.11
N ALA A 131 3.81 2.72 6.43
CA ALA A 131 3.88 4.01 7.12
C ALA A 131 4.96 4.93 6.53
N ARG A 132 6.15 4.37 6.27
CA ARG A 132 7.28 5.13 5.69
C ARG A 132 6.98 5.60 4.26
N LEU A 133 6.33 4.78 3.45
CA LEU A 133 5.90 5.16 2.10
C LEU A 133 4.90 6.32 2.17
N LEU A 134 3.89 6.22 3.04
CA LEU A 134 2.89 7.27 3.23
C LEU A 134 3.53 8.60 3.68
N GLN A 135 4.48 8.56 4.61
CA GLN A 135 5.23 9.77 5.03
C GLN A 135 5.97 10.43 3.87
N LYS A 136 6.60 9.64 2.98
CA LYS A 136 7.25 10.16 1.78
C LYS A 136 6.26 10.76 0.79
N LEU A 137 5.13 10.08 0.55
CA LEU A 137 4.07 10.61 -0.32
C LEU A 137 3.53 11.94 0.23
N SER A 138 3.26 12.01 1.54
CA SER A 138 2.83 13.24 2.19
C SER A 138 3.84 14.37 2.06
N THR A 139 5.14 14.09 2.18
CA THR A 139 6.21 15.09 1.96
C THR A 139 6.19 15.61 0.52
N LEU A 140 5.99 14.72 -0.46
CA LEU A 140 5.87 15.10 -1.88
C LEU A 140 4.61 15.93 -2.14
N GLN A 141 3.46 15.56 -1.56
CA GLN A 141 2.22 16.33 -1.64
C GLN A 141 2.41 17.75 -1.10
N GLN A 142 2.99 17.88 0.10
CA GLN A 142 3.24 19.19 0.74
C GLN A 142 4.21 20.04 -0.05
N ALA A 143 5.23 19.45 -0.67
CA ALA A 143 6.16 20.16 -1.54
C ALA A 143 5.46 20.66 -2.81
N ALA A 144 4.70 19.82 -3.50
CA ALA A 144 3.99 20.15 -4.73
C ALA A 144 2.85 21.16 -4.51
N ALA A 145 2.18 21.10 -3.36
CA ALA A 145 1.11 22.05 -3.00
C ALA A 145 1.61 23.51 -2.92
N ARG A 146 2.89 23.73 -2.59
CA ARG A 146 3.50 25.07 -2.60
C ARG A 146 3.55 25.67 -4.00
N ASP A 147 3.61 24.81 -5.01
CA ASP A 147 3.62 25.20 -6.43
C ASP A 147 2.21 25.12 -7.06
N GLY A 148 1.16 24.92 -6.24
CA GLY A 148 -0.22 24.80 -6.70
C GLY A 148 -0.52 23.51 -7.47
N ILE A 149 0.30 22.47 -7.30
CA ILE A 149 0.17 21.19 -8.00
C ILE A 149 -0.29 20.12 -7.00
N THR A 150 -1.23 19.28 -7.40
CA THR A 150 -1.71 18.11 -6.62
C THR A 150 -1.46 16.80 -7.39
N PRO A 151 -0.19 16.34 -7.51
CA PRO A 151 0.14 15.22 -8.35
C PRO A 151 -0.23 13.87 -7.74
N ILE A 152 -0.49 13.83 -6.44
CA ILE A 152 -0.80 12.62 -5.68
C ILE A 152 -1.99 12.91 -4.77
N ARG A 153 -2.94 11.99 -4.74
CA ARG A 153 -4.07 11.99 -3.82
C ARG A 153 -4.12 10.67 -3.07
N THR A 154 -4.23 10.74 -1.76
CA THR A 154 -4.18 9.59 -0.88
C THR A 154 -5.48 9.41 -0.13
N ALA A 155 -5.91 8.14 0.05
CA ALA A 155 -7.08 7.80 0.84
C ALA A 155 -6.77 6.69 1.84
N LEU A 156 -7.27 6.84 3.05
CA LEU A 156 -7.40 5.76 4.03
C LEU A 156 -8.81 5.16 3.89
N VAL A 157 -8.91 3.86 3.68
CA VAL A 157 -10.19 3.13 3.55
C VAL A 157 -10.17 1.98 4.55
N THR A 158 -10.68 2.21 5.76
CA THR A 158 -10.57 1.26 6.86
C THR A 158 -11.92 0.76 7.35
N ALA A 159 -11.95 -0.52 7.78
CA ALA A 159 -13.13 -1.11 8.43
C ALA A 159 -13.39 -0.54 9.84
N ARG A 160 -12.44 0.22 10.42
CA ARG A 160 -12.64 0.88 11.71
C ARG A 160 -13.86 1.81 11.68
N GLY A 161 -14.53 1.92 12.80
CA GLY A 161 -15.61 2.89 13.05
C GLY A 161 -15.37 3.63 14.35
N GLY A 162 -16.37 4.38 14.85
CA GLY A 162 -16.29 4.98 16.17
C GLY A 162 -16.26 3.91 17.28
N PRO A 163 -15.48 4.06 18.37
CA PRO A 163 -14.63 5.24 18.68
C PRO A 163 -13.20 5.16 18.13
N ALA A 164 -12.82 4.10 17.42
CA ALA A 164 -11.43 3.83 16.99
C ALA A 164 -10.85 4.88 16.00
N HIS A 165 -11.70 5.70 15.36
CA HIS A 165 -11.26 6.73 14.41
C HIS A 165 -10.38 7.82 15.06
N GLU A 166 -10.59 8.16 16.33
CA GLU A 166 -9.81 9.22 17.02
C GLU A 166 -8.32 8.88 17.08
N ARG A 167 -7.98 7.64 17.46
CA ARG A 167 -6.60 7.18 17.57
C ARG A 167 -5.88 7.23 16.22
N VAL A 168 -6.58 6.84 15.13
CA VAL A 168 -6.06 6.92 13.76
C VAL A 168 -5.71 8.35 13.38
N ILE A 169 -6.66 9.29 13.56
CA ILE A 169 -6.43 10.71 13.21
C ILE A 169 -5.26 11.28 14.00
N ARG A 170 -5.21 11.02 15.33
CA ARG A 170 -4.10 11.47 16.17
C ARG A 170 -2.76 10.89 15.76
N THR A 171 -2.75 9.64 15.32
CA THR A 171 -1.53 8.99 14.81
C THR A 171 -1.01 9.68 13.55
N LEU A 172 -1.87 9.93 12.57
CA LEU A 172 -1.50 10.65 11.35
C LEU A 172 -0.98 12.06 11.64
N LEU A 173 -1.64 12.78 12.54
CA LEU A 173 -1.19 14.10 13.00
C LEU A 173 0.19 14.03 13.68
N ALA A 174 0.41 13.04 14.56
CA ALA A 174 1.69 12.85 15.24
C ALA A 174 2.83 12.50 14.27
N TRP A 175 2.52 11.82 13.17
CA TRP A 175 3.48 11.52 12.10
C TRP A 175 3.71 12.71 11.14
N GLY A 176 2.95 13.78 11.25
CA GLY A 176 2.99 14.92 10.31
C GLY A 176 2.53 14.54 8.91
N VAL A 177 1.68 13.53 8.80
CA VAL A 177 1.17 13.00 7.54
C VAL A 177 -0.15 13.67 7.18
N VAL A 178 -0.25 14.11 5.92
CA VAL A 178 -1.50 14.54 5.31
C VAL A 178 -2.06 13.39 4.47
N ILE A 179 -3.30 12.99 4.77
CA ILE A 179 -4.13 12.13 3.93
C ILE A 179 -5.28 12.99 3.41
N ASP A 180 -5.54 12.93 2.10
CA ASP A 180 -6.56 13.78 1.48
C ASP A 180 -7.98 13.35 1.84
N GLU A 181 -8.21 12.04 1.94
CA GLU A 181 -9.51 11.46 2.29
C GLU A 181 -9.36 10.31 3.30
N ALA A 182 -10.30 10.20 4.22
CA ALA A 182 -10.35 9.12 5.18
C ALA A 182 -11.78 8.58 5.34
N PHE A 183 -11.95 7.30 5.07
CA PHE A 183 -13.23 6.60 5.13
C PHE A 183 -13.21 5.57 6.24
N PHE A 184 -14.02 5.79 7.26
CA PHE A 184 -14.20 4.91 8.43
C PHE A 184 -15.52 4.16 8.26
N LEU A 185 -15.45 2.91 7.83
CA LEU A 185 -16.61 2.20 7.29
C LEU A 185 -17.41 1.39 8.33
N GLY A 186 -16.85 1.17 9.54
CA GLY A 186 -17.55 0.42 10.58
C GLY A 186 -17.97 -1.00 10.17
N GLY A 187 -17.16 -1.65 9.31
CA GLY A 187 -17.43 -3.00 8.80
C GLY A 187 -18.23 -3.07 7.49
N VAL A 188 -18.63 -1.93 6.91
CA VAL A 188 -19.26 -1.90 5.57
C VAL A 188 -18.19 -2.23 4.51
N PRO A 189 -18.57 -2.94 3.41
CA PRO A 189 -17.63 -3.28 2.33
C PRO A 189 -16.94 -2.06 1.72
N LYS A 190 -15.63 -2.17 1.46
CA LYS A 190 -14.80 -1.09 0.90
C LYS A 190 -15.07 -0.81 -0.58
N THR A 191 -15.66 -1.76 -1.30
CA THR A 191 -15.73 -1.77 -2.77
C THR A 191 -16.37 -0.51 -3.35
N GLU A 192 -17.52 -0.08 -2.83
CA GLU A 192 -18.23 1.10 -3.34
C GLU A 192 -17.43 2.40 -3.13
N ILE A 193 -16.72 2.51 -2.01
CA ILE A 193 -15.85 3.65 -1.75
C ILE A 193 -14.65 3.64 -2.69
N LEU A 194 -14.07 2.46 -2.94
CA LEU A 194 -12.96 2.32 -3.88
C LEU A 194 -13.39 2.65 -5.31
N GLU A 195 -14.58 2.23 -5.74
CA GLU A 195 -15.14 2.60 -7.04
C GLU A 195 -15.37 4.12 -7.17
N ALA A 196 -15.83 4.77 -6.11
CA ALA A 196 -16.04 6.22 -6.09
C ALA A 196 -14.72 7.01 -6.08
N PHE A 197 -13.76 6.58 -5.26
CA PHE A 197 -12.43 7.22 -5.17
C PHE A 197 -11.58 6.96 -6.42
N ARG A 198 -11.77 5.80 -7.10
CA ARG A 198 -11.04 5.36 -8.30
C ARG A 198 -9.51 5.40 -8.11
N PRO A 199 -8.94 4.63 -7.18
CA PRO A 199 -7.49 4.60 -6.98
C PRO A 199 -6.79 3.93 -8.16
N HIS A 200 -5.59 4.40 -8.48
CA HIS A 200 -4.67 3.71 -9.40
C HIS A 200 -4.07 2.46 -8.78
N ILE A 201 -4.07 2.39 -7.44
CA ILE A 201 -3.77 1.18 -6.69
C ILE A 201 -4.37 1.28 -5.28
N PHE A 202 -4.91 0.15 -4.79
CA PHE A 202 -5.38 -0.05 -3.42
C PHE A 202 -4.53 -1.12 -2.74
N PHE A 203 -4.15 -0.89 -1.48
CA PHE A 203 -3.37 -1.82 -0.67
C PHE A 203 -4.16 -2.27 0.55
N ASP A 204 -4.21 -3.59 0.76
CA ASP A 204 -4.89 -4.24 1.88
C ASP A 204 -4.16 -5.55 2.23
N ASP A 205 -4.18 -6.00 3.48
CA ASP A 205 -3.56 -7.24 3.91
C ASP A 205 -4.50 -8.45 3.73
N GLN A 206 -5.81 -8.23 3.80
CA GLN A 206 -6.82 -9.27 3.77
C GLN A 206 -7.13 -9.73 2.35
N ALA A 207 -6.90 -11.02 2.06
CA ALA A 207 -7.19 -11.61 0.76
C ALA A 207 -8.65 -11.39 0.32
N THR A 208 -9.60 -11.51 1.24
CA THR A 208 -11.03 -11.33 0.97
C THR A 208 -11.40 -9.92 0.51
N HIS A 209 -10.73 -8.89 1.06
CA HIS A 209 -10.90 -7.51 0.62
C HIS A 209 -10.28 -7.29 -0.75
N CYS A 210 -9.06 -7.80 -0.95
CA CYS A 210 -8.35 -7.71 -2.22
C CYS A 210 -9.11 -8.40 -3.36
N GLU A 211 -9.62 -9.62 -3.14
CA GLU A 211 -10.39 -10.37 -4.13
C GLU A 211 -11.68 -9.66 -4.56
N ARG A 212 -12.34 -8.94 -3.65
CA ARG A 212 -13.52 -8.13 -3.96
C ARG A 212 -13.18 -6.84 -4.67
N ALA A 213 -12.04 -6.23 -4.36
CA ALA A 213 -11.61 -4.97 -4.95
C ALA A 213 -10.97 -5.14 -6.33
N ALA A 214 -10.17 -6.22 -6.55
CA ALA A 214 -9.36 -6.43 -7.74
C ALA A 214 -10.14 -6.37 -9.07
N PRO A 215 -11.38 -6.88 -9.19
CA PRO A 215 -12.16 -6.74 -10.42
C PRO A 215 -12.57 -5.29 -10.75
N ARG A 216 -12.47 -4.37 -9.80
CA ARG A 216 -12.95 -2.99 -9.90
C ARG A 216 -11.82 -1.97 -9.95
N VAL A 217 -10.79 -2.18 -9.13
CA VAL A 217 -9.65 -1.26 -9.02
C VAL A 217 -8.34 -2.05 -8.95
N PRO A 218 -7.22 -1.52 -9.49
CA PRO A 218 -5.92 -2.16 -9.33
C PRO A 218 -5.61 -2.37 -7.84
N THR A 219 -5.25 -3.61 -7.48
CA THR A 219 -5.16 -4.03 -6.09
C THR A 219 -3.84 -4.75 -5.83
N GLY A 220 -3.21 -4.43 -4.70
CA GLY A 220 -2.03 -5.08 -4.17
C GLY A 220 -2.27 -5.61 -2.77
N ARG A 221 -2.11 -6.92 -2.57
CA ARG A 221 -2.17 -7.53 -1.25
C ARG A 221 -0.81 -7.44 -0.55
N VAL A 222 -0.82 -7.02 0.69
CA VAL A 222 0.35 -7.02 1.56
C VAL A 222 0.31 -8.26 2.44
N PRO A 223 1.07 -9.31 2.14
CA PRO A 223 1.06 -10.55 2.91
C PRO A 223 1.82 -10.35 4.22
N VAL A 224 1.17 -9.73 5.21
CA VAL A 224 1.69 -9.66 6.58
C VAL A 224 1.65 -11.05 7.19
N ASN A 225 2.66 -11.43 7.95
CA ASN A 225 2.64 -12.68 8.68
C ASN A 225 1.49 -12.58 9.71
N ALA A 226 0.42 -13.34 9.46
CA ALA A 226 -0.48 -13.70 10.55
C ALA A 226 0.44 -14.33 11.60
N GLY A 227 0.61 -13.67 12.75
CA GLY A 227 1.56 -14.09 13.78
C GLY A 227 1.46 -15.59 13.97
N GLU A 228 2.60 -16.26 13.98
CA GLU A 228 2.69 -17.67 14.30
C GLU A 228 1.92 -17.89 15.60
N SER A 229 0.84 -18.64 15.47
CA SER A 229 -0.06 -19.02 16.55
C SER A 229 0.61 -20.08 17.41
#